data_5a51089097a57c50e8b6ce749a26c74c
#
_entry.id   5a51089097a57c50e8b6ce749a26c74c
#
_cell.length_a   1.000
_cell.length_b   1.000
_cell.length_c   1.000
_cell.angle_alpha   90.00
_cell.angle_beta   90.00
_cell.angle_gamma   90.00
#
_symmetry.space_group_name_H-M   'P 1'
#
loop_
_entity.id
_entity.type
_entity.pdbx_description
1 polymer ?
#
loop_
_entity_poly.entity_id
_entity_poly.type
_entity_poly.pdbx_seq_one_letter_code
_entity_poly.pdbx_strand_id
1 'polypeptide(L)'
;MIGMAHVAGDYPLYYDAVNEKGLAMAGLNFVGNAVYQEVEEGRENVAQFEFIPWILSKCATVKEARESLNKMNLVGTPFSEQLPSAQLHWIIADENEAITVECMKDGMHIYDNPVGVLTNNPPFEQQMFQLNNYIGLSPKQPENRFSDKLNFNAYSRGMGALGLPGDLSSTSRFVRVAFTKMNSFSGVSELSLIHISE
;
A
#
# COMPACT_ATOMS: atom_id res chain seq x y z
N MET A 1 -17.48 2.30 -10.36
CA MET A 1 -16.40 2.65 -9.41
C MET A 1 -17.01 3.25 -8.15
N ILE A 2 -16.57 2.84 -6.98
CA ILE A 2 -16.97 3.35 -5.66
C ILE A 2 -15.68 3.70 -4.90
N GLY A 3 -15.66 4.83 -4.20
CA GLY A 3 -14.46 5.26 -3.47
C GLY A 3 -14.69 6.47 -2.59
N MET A 4 -13.66 6.86 -1.83
CA MET A 4 -13.63 8.10 -1.06
C MET A 4 -12.97 9.22 -1.86
N ALA A 5 -13.59 10.39 -1.89
CA ALA A 5 -13.10 11.53 -2.62
C ALA A 5 -13.36 12.86 -1.90
N HIS A 6 -12.47 13.83 -2.13
CA HIS A 6 -12.77 15.23 -1.89
C HIS A 6 -13.45 15.80 -3.13
N VAL A 7 -14.64 16.38 -2.96
CA VAL A 7 -15.36 17.00 -4.08
C VAL A 7 -14.96 18.47 -4.20
N ALA A 8 -14.29 18.80 -5.27
CA ALA A 8 -13.89 20.17 -5.60
C ALA A 8 -14.70 20.65 -6.81
N GLY A 9 -15.61 21.61 -6.61
CA GLY A 9 -16.64 21.91 -7.61
C GLY A 9 -17.52 20.67 -7.82
N ASP A 10 -17.66 20.24 -9.05
CA ASP A 10 -18.42 19.01 -9.39
C ASP A 10 -17.50 17.82 -9.70
N TYR A 11 -16.19 17.90 -9.37
CA TYR A 11 -15.20 16.89 -9.69
C TYR A 11 -14.74 16.12 -8.43
N PRO A 12 -14.79 14.76 -8.41
CA PRO A 12 -14.31 13.95 -7.31
C PRO A 12 -12.78 13.72 -7.42
N LEU A 13 -12.04 14.25 -6.46
CA LEU A 13 -10.61 13.96 -6.26
C LEU A 13 -10.49 12.73 -5.36
N TYR A 14 -10.28 11.57 -5.93
CA TYR A 14 -10.27 10.30 -5.21
C TYR A 14 -9.02 10.13 -4.35
N TYR A 15 -9.22 9.68 -3.10
CA TYR A 15 -8.17 9.15 -2.23
C TYR A 15 -7.95 7.64 -2.46
N ASP A 16 -9.06 6.92 -2.61
CA ASP A 16 -9.13 5.51 -2.95
C ASP A 16 -10.40 5.20 -3.74
N ALA A 17 -10.39 4.09 -4.47
CA ALA A 17 -11.58 3.56 -5.10
C ALA A 17 -11.39 2.09 -5.49
N VAL A 18 -12.51 1.44 -5.78
CA VAL A 18 -12.59 0.09 -6.36
C VAL A 18 -13.57 0.11 -7.53
N ASN A 19 -13.25 -0.62 -8.62
CA ASN A 19 -14.17 -0.78 -9.74
C ASN A 19 -15.01 -2.06 -9.62
N GLU A 20 -15.96 -2.24 -10.54
CA GLU A 20 -16.87 -3.41 -10.56
C GLU A 20 -16.17 -4.75 -10.88
N LYS A 21 -14.90 -4.72 -11.28
CA LYS A 21 -14.07 -5.90 -11.50
C LYS A 21 -13.26 -6.32 -10.29
N GLY A 22 -13.34 -5.52 -9.21
CA GLY A 22 -12.59 -5.78 -7.99
C GLY A 22 -11.17 -5.21 -7.98
N LEU A 23 -10.76 -4.48 -9.03
CA LEU A 23 -9.50 -3.74 -9.00
C LEU A 23 -9.65 -2.52 -8.09
N ALA A 24 -8.79 -2.44 -7.10
CA ALA A 24 -8.74 -1.35 -6.12
C ALA A 24 -7.45 -0.55 -6.24
N MET A 25 -7.54 0.76 -5.96
CA MET A 25 -6.39 1.66 -5.93
C MET A 25 -6.55 2.68 -4.81
N ALA A 26 -5.43 2.98 -4.13
CA ALA A 26 -5.38 4.01 -3.10
C ALA A 26 -4.10 4.83 -3.21
N GLY A 27 -4.22 6.15 -2.98
CA GLY A 27 -3.10 7.09 -2.91
C GLY A 27 -2.78 7.45 -1.46
N LEU A 28 -1.50 7.41 -1.11
CA LEU A 28 -1.01 7.72 0.24
C LEU A 28 0.05 8.82 0.17
N ASN A 29 0.14 9.65 1.20
CA ASN A 29 1.13 10.72 1.27
C ASN A 29 2.57 10.19 1.19
N PHE A 30 3.33 10.77 0.26
CA PHE A 30 4.73 10.42 -0.02
C PHE A 30 5.61 11.67 -0.07
N VAL A 31 5.43 12.53 0.93
CA VAL A 31 5.99 13.88 1.00
C VAL A 31 7.52 13.84 0.98
N GLY A 32 8.10 14.68 0.12
CA GLY A 32 9.56 14.82 -0.03
C GLY A 32 10.21 13.76 -0.94
N ASN A 33 9.48 12.72 -1.36
CA ASN A 33 9.96 11.69 -2.27
C ASN A 33 9.26 11.75 -3.64
N ALA A 34 7.96 12.11 -3.67
CA ALA A 34 7.21 12.16 -4.92
C ALA A 34 7.73 13.26 -5.86
N VAL A 35 8.09 12.86 -7.08
CA VAL A 35 8.49 13.75 -8.18
C VAL A 35 7.79 13.28 -9.44
N TYR A 36 6.87 14.10 -9.97
CA TYR A 36 6.17 13.80 -11.22
C TYR A 36 6.97 14.31 -12.41
N GLN A 37 6.76 13.67 -13.55
CA GLN A 37 7.46 14.00 -14.77
C GLN A 37 6.81 15.22 -15.46
N GLU A 38 7.58 15.85 -16.34
CA GLU A 38 7.04 16.85 -17.26
C GLU A 38 6.22 16.19 -18.38
N VAL A 39 5.37 16.96 -19.03
CA VAL A 39 4.58 16.49 -20.18
C VAL A 39 5.52 15.99 -21.27
N GLU A 40 5.31 14.77 -21.75
CA GLU A 40 6.07 14.13 -22.81
C GLU A 40 5.22 14.01 -24.07
N GLU A 41 5.70 14.55 -25.19
CA GLU A 41 5.01 14.47 -26.47
C GLU A 41 4.96 13.02 -26.97
N GLY A 42 3.79 12.57 -27.43
CA GLY A 42 3.59 11.22 -27.94
C GLY A 42 3.29 10.15 -26.88
N ARG A 43 3.27 10.52 -25.59
CA ARG A 43 2.78 9.66 -24.51
C ARG A 43 1.41 10.11 -23.98
N GLU A 44 0.68 9.19 -23.36
CA GLU A 44 -0.55 9.52 -22.66
C GLU A 44 -0.20 10.17 -21.31
N ASN A 45 -0.25 11.51 -21.27
CA ASN A 45 0.04 12.28 -20.06
C ASN A 45 -1.20 12.33 -19.17
N VAL A 46 -1.09 11.80 -17.96
CA VAL A 46 -2.18 11.72 -16.98
C VAL A 46 -1.84 12.60 -15.78
N ALA A 47 -2.71 13.53 -15.42
CA ALA A 47 -2.52 14.33 -14.22
C ALA A 47 -2.63 13.48 -12.96
N GLN A 48 -1.85 13.80 -11.92
CA GLN A 48 -1.80 13.06 -10.68
C GLN A 48 -3.20 12.85 -10.05
N PHE A 49 -4.06 13.87 -10.09
CA PHE A 49 -5.40 13.79 -9.52
C PHE A 49 -6.38 12.92 -10.34
N GLU A 50 -6.08 12.65 -11.62
CA GLU A 50 -6.85 11.77 -12.49
C GLU A 50 -6.38 10.32 -12.46
N PHE A 51 -5.26 10.02 -11.79
CA PHE A 51 -4.60 8.72 -11.90
C PHE A 51 -5.47 7.55 -11.41
N ILE A 52 -6.15 7.70 -10.27
CA ILE A 52 -7.07 6.66 -9.77
C ILE A 52 -8.23 6.39 -10.74
N PRO A 53 -9.04 7.39 -11.15
CA PRO A 53 -10.12 7.14 -12.10
C PRO A 53 -9.62 6.67 -13.47
N TRP A 54 -8.44 7.11 -13.90
CA TRP A 54 -7.87 6.69 -15.19
C TRP A 54 -7.53 5.19 -15.20
N ILE A 55 -6.84 4.68 -14.18
CA ILE A 55 -6.54 3.24 -14.03
C ILE A 55 -7.84 2.43 -13.89
N LEU A 56 -8.70 2.81 -12.95
CA LEU A 56 -9.88 2.01 -12.62
C LEU A 56 -10.97 2.01 -13.68
N SER A 57 -10.96 2.98 -14.61
CA SER A 57 -11.88 2.99 -15.75
C SER A 57 -11.41 2.12 -16.92
N LYS A 58 -10.11 1.84 -17.03
CA LYS A 58 -9.51 1.12 -18.16
C LYS A 58 -9.09 -0.31 -17.85
N CYS A 59 -8.82 -0.63 -16.58
CA CYS A 59 -8.22 -1.89 -16.17
C CYS A 59 -9.16 -2.70 -15.29
N ALA A 60 -9.17 -4.02 -15.50
CA ALA A 60 -9.88 -4.97 -14.67
C ALA A 60 -8.96 -5.71 -13.68
N THR A 61 -7.66 -5.75 -13.96
CA THR A 61 -6.66 -6.52 -13.20
C THR A 61 -5.38 -5.70 -13.00
N VAL A 62 -4.57 -6.10 -12.00
CA VAL A 62 -3.23 -5.52 -11.78
C VAL A 62 -2.34 -5.73 -13.00
N LYS A 63 -2.46 -6.86 -13.70
CA LYS A 63 -1.71 -7.11 -14.94
C LYS A 63 -2.01 -6.06 -16.01
N GLU A 64 -3.29 -5.75 -16.26
CA GLU A 64 -3.70 -4.70 -17.20
C GLU A 64 -3.24 -3.31 -16.75
N ALA A 65 -3.28 -3.06 -15.43
CA ALA A 65 -2.75 -1.82 -14.86
C ALA A 65 -1.25 -1.66 -15.16
N ARG A 66 -0.44 -2.72 -15.01
CA ARG A 66 1.00 -2.70 -15.38
C ARG A 66 1.22 -2.36 -16.86
N GLU A 67 0.45 -2.97 -17.74
CA GLU A 67 0.55 -2.68 -19.18
C GLU A 67 0.20 -1.25 -19.52
N SER A 68 -0.77 -0.67 -18.82
CA SER A 68 -1.19 0.72 -18.95
C SER A 68 -0.14 1.68 -18.39
N LEU A 69 0.43 1.38 -17.22
CA LEU A 69 1.49 2.17 -16.56
C LEU A 69 2.75 2.31 -17.45
N ASN A 70 3.11 1.25 -18.17
CA ASN A 70 4.28 1.27 -19.08
C ASN A 70 4.11 2.22 -20.28
N LYS A 71 2.87 2.60 -20.61
CA LYS A 71 2.54 3.42 -21.78
C LYS A 71 2.21 4.87 -21.43
N MET A 72 1.88 5.14 -20.18
CA MET A 72 1.51 6.48 -19.72
C MET A 72 2.70 7.25 -19.16
N ASN A 73 2.48 8.54 -18.95
CA ASN A 73 3.34 9.45 -18.23
C ASN A 73 2.53 10.15 -17.14
N LEU A 74 2.94 10.06 -15.89
CA LEU A 74 2.26 10.69 -14.75
C LEU A 74 2.84 12.08 -14.51
N VAL A 75 2.00 13.10 -14.69
CA VAL A 75 2.42 14.50 -14.64
C VAL A 75 1.89 15.23 -13.41
N GLY A 76 2.66 16.20 -12.94
CA GLY A 76 2.35 17.01 -11.76
C GLY A 76 1.43 18.19 -12.04
N THR A 77 0.56 18.10 -13.05
CA THR A 77 -0.41 19.18 -13.33
C THR A 77 -1.34 19.40 -12.12
N PRO A 78 -1.43 20.63 -11.59
CA PRO A 78 -2.34 20.92 -10.49
C PRO A 78 -3.78 20.88 -10.94
N PHE A 79 -4.71 20.51 -10.04
CA PHE A 79 -6.14 20.61 -10.32
C PHE A 79 -6.61 22.07 -10.43
N SER A 80 -6.09 22.93 -9.54
CA SER A 80 -6.29 24.37 -9.56
C SER A 80 -5.15 25.07 -8.83
N GLU A 81 -5.12 26.41 -8.84
CA GLU A 81 -4.14 27.19 -8.04
C GLU A 81 -4.23 26.91 -6.54
N GLN A 82 -5.44 26.62 -6.02
CA GLN A 82 -5.66 26.32 -4.60
C GLN A 82 -5.43 24.83 -4.27
N LEU A 83 -5.43 23.97 -5.28
CA LEU A 83 -5.25 22.51 -5.14
C LEU A 83 -4.07 22.06 -6.02
N PRO A 84 -2.83 22.26 -5.55
CA PRO A 84 -1.64 21.78 -6.26
C PRO A 84 -1.60 20.26 -6.29
N SER A 85 -0.76 19.68 -7.14
CA SER A 85 -0.55 18.23 -7.19
C SER A 85 -0.06 17.70 -5.83
N ALA A 86 -0.76 16.71 -5.30
CA ALA A 86 -0.40 16.08 -4.03
C ALA A 86 0.79 15.14 -4.22
N GLN A 87 1.71 15.13 -3.24
CA GLN A 87 2.85 14.21 -3.23
C GLN A 87 2.39 12.84 -2.73
N LEU A 88 2.09 11.95 -3.66
CA LEU A 88 1.54 10.62 -3.37
C LEU A 88 2.38 9.50 -3.97
N HIS A 89 2.19 8.31 -3.41
CA HIS A 89 2.46 7.02 -4.03
C HIS A 89 1.20 6.15 -3.91
N TRP A 90 1.12 5.07 -4.68
CA TRP A 90 -0.11 4.31 -4.79
C TRP A 90 0.11 2.82 -4.61
N ILE A 91 -0.92 2.17 -4.05
CA ILE A 91 -1.11 0.73 -4.12
C ILE A 91 -2.25 0.45 -5.10
N ILE A 92 -2.04 -0.54 -5.97
CA ILE A 92 -3.05 -1.08 -6.87
C ILE A 92 -3.13 -2.58 -6.58
N ALA A 93 -4.33 -3.09 -6.34
CA ALA A 93 -4.52 -4.49 -5.96
C ALA A 93 -5.79 -5.08 -6.59
N ASP A 94 -5.73 -6.36 -6.90
CA ASP A 94 -6.88 -7.21 -7.19
C ASP A 94 -6.90 -8.43 -6.24
N GLU A 95 -7.69 -9.44 -6.52
CA GLU A 95 -7.78 -10.64 -5.67
C GLU A 95 -6.50 -11.49 -5.65
N ASN A 96 -5.62 -11.35 -6.65
CA ASN A 96 -4.47 -12.22 -6.86
C ASN A 96 -3.15 -11.56 -6.48
N GLU A 97 -3.00 -10.26 -6.75
CA GLU A 97 -1.74 -9.56 -6.58
C GLU A 97 -1.92 -8.09 -6.22
N ALA A 98 -0.84 -7.49 -5.74
CA ALA A 98 -0.76 -6.05 -5.53
C ALA A 98 0.57 -5.50 -6.04
N ILE A 99 0.53 -4.23 -6.46
CA ILE A 99 1.70 -3.45 -6.85
C ILE A 99 1.73 -2.12 -6.12
N THR A 100 2.93 -1.59 -5.96
CA THR A 100 3.16 -0.21 -5.50
C THR A 100 3.72 0.61 -6.64
N VAL A 101 3.19 1.82 -6.83
CA VAL A 101 3.65 2.77 -7.85
C VAL A 101 4.20 4.00 -7.15
N GLU A 102 5.46 4.31 -7.41
CA GLU A 102 6.18 5.47 -6.87
C GLU A 102 6.82 6.27 -7.99
N CYS A 103 6.45 7.55 -8.11
CA CYS A 103 7.14 8.48 -9.00
C CYS A 103 8.18 9.23 -8.17
N MET A 104 9.45 9.03 -8.49
CA MET A 104 10.59 9.63 -7.81
C MET A 104 11.47 10.40 -8.80
N LYS A 105 12.54 11.01 -8.30
CA LYS A 105 13.43 11.87 -9.11
C LYS A 105 14.04 11.14 -10.33
N ASP A 106 14.24 9.84 -10.22
CA ASP A 106 14.81 8.95 -11.24
C ASP A 106 13.76 8.26 -12.13
N GLY A 107 12.47 8.57 -11.92
CA GLY A 107 11.38 8.07 -12.74
C GLY A 107 10.24 7.39 -11.97
N MET A 108 9.38 6.71 -12.71
CA MET A 108 8.28 5.91 -12.16
C MET A 108 8.74 4.48 -11.91
N HIS A 109 8.57 4.03 -10.69
CA HIS A 109 8.88 2.68 -10.22
C HIS A 109 7.59 1.91 -9.97
N ILE A 110 7.56 0.65 -10.42
CA ILE A 110 6.44 -0.27 -10.24
C ILE A 110 6.99 -1.51 -9.53
N TYR A 111 6.68 -1.65 -8.25
CA TYR A 111 7.13 -2.76 -7.42
C TYR A 111 6.05 -3.82 -7.26
N ASP A 112 6.46 -5.09 -7.28
CA ASP A 112 5.62 -6.15 -6.73
C ASP A 112 5.44 -5.94 -5.23
N ASN A 113 4.20 -6.03 -4.77
CA ASN A 113 3.89 -5.85 -3.36
C ASN A 113 3.33 -7.14 -2.74
N PRO A 114 4.21 -8.09 -2.38
CA PRO A 114 3.79 -9.41 -1.91
C PRO A 114 3.07 -9.39 -0.57
N VAL A 115 3.22 -8.31 0.22
CA VAL A 115 2.49 -8.16 1.48
C VAL A 115 1.14 -7.47 1.29
N GLY A 116 0.91 -6.82 0.13
CA GLY A 116 -0.32 -6.09 -0.17
C GLY A 116 -0.61 -4.99 0.84
N VAL A 117 0.42 -4.29 1.30
CA VAL A 117 0.37 -3.19 2.28
C VAL A 117 1.21 -2.04 1.77
N LEU A 118 0.74 -0.82 1.95
CA LEU A 118 1.49 0.40 1.73
C LEU A 118 1.13 1.37 2.86
N THR A 119 2.12 2.11 3.36
CA THR A 119 1.90 3.21 4.30
C THR A 119 2.42 4.51 3.69
N ASN A 120 3.06 5.38 4.44
CA ASN A 120 3.62 6.63 3.92
C ASN A 120 5.14 6.45 3.64
N ASN A 121 5.95 7.50 3.93
CA ASN A 121 7.41 7.39 3.88
C ASN A 121 7.95 6.27 4.80
N PRO A 122 9.08 5.68 4.49
CA PRO A 122 9.97 5.89 3.35
C PRO A 122 9.49 5.18 2.07
N PRO A 123 10.24 5.25 0.93
CA PRO A 123 9.97 4.46 -0.27
C PRO A 123 9.74 2.98 0.02
N PHE A 124 8.92 2.34 -0.82
CA PHE A 124 8.42 0.98 -0.60
C PHE A 124 9.52 -0.05 -0.42
N GLU A 125 10.62 0.02 -1.19
CA GLU A 125 11.75 -0.90 -1.01
C GLU A 125 12.35 -0.82 0.39
N GLN A 126 12.41 0.38 0.97
CA GLN A 126 12.89 0.56 2.35
C GLN A 126 11.89 0.04 3.36
N GLN A 127 10.58 0.18 3.10
CA GLN A 127 9.54 -0.43 3.95
C GLN A 127 9.67 -1.95 3.94
N MET A 128 9.86 -2.57 2.78
CA MET A 128 10.09 -4.01 2.64
C MET A 128 11.39 -4.44 3.31
N PHE A 129 12.48 -3.69 3.11
CA PHE A 129 13.76 -3.97 3.76
C PHE A 129 13.64 -3.95 5.29
N GLN A 130 12.84 -3.05 5.85
CA GLN A 130 12.59 -2.93 7.29
C GLN A 130 12.04 -4.22 7.90
N LEU A 131 11.28 -5.04 7.15
CA LEU A 131 10.75 -6.31 7.64
C LEU A 131 11.84 -7.28 8.08
N ASN A 132 13.08 -7.16 7.55
CA ASN A 132 14.20 -7.98 7.98
C ASN A 132 14.51 -7.84 9.48
N ASN A 133 14.22 -6.70 10.09
CA ASN A 133 14.41 -6.50 11.52
C ASN A 133 13.38 -7.28 12.37
N TYR A 134 12.36 -7.83 11.75
CA TYR A 134 11.21 -8.47 12.40
C TYR A 134 11.03 -9.95 12.00
N ILE A 135 12.03 -10.56 11.40
CA ILE A 135 12.01 -11.99 11.01
C ILE A 135 11.81 -12.95 12.19
N GLY A 136 12.03 -12.46 13.42
CA GLY A 136 11.78 -13.23 14.64
C GLY A 136 10.32 -13.26 15.09
N LEU A 137 9.45 -12.43 14.51
CA LEU A 137 8.03 -12.43 14.83
C LEU A 137 7.35 -13.71 14.34
N SER A 138 6.42 -14.22 15.13
CA SER A 138 5.68 -15.44 14.83
C SER A 138 4.26 -15.38 15.39
N PRO A 139 3.24 -15.91 14.68
CA PRO A 139 1.93 -16.14 15.26
C PRO A 139 1.92 -17.31 16.26
N LYS A 140 2.97 -18.14 16.28
CA LYS A 140 3.13 -19.27 17.18
C LYS A 140 3.78 -18.85 18.50
N GLN A 141 3.52 -19.62 19.55
CA GLN A 141 4.19 -19.42 20.83
C GLN A 141 5.70 -19.68 20.68
N PRO A 142 6.55 -18.88 21.36
CA PRO A 142 7.98 -19.07 21.30
C PRO A 142 8.41 -20.29 22.12
N GLU A 143 9.41 -21.00 21.62
CA GLU A 143 10.20 -21.95 22.40
C GLU A 143 11.31 -21.20 23.14
N ASN A 144 11.81 -21.81 24.24
CA ASN A 144 12.96 -21.24 24.95
C ASN A 144 14.24 -21.32 24.07
N ARG A 145 14.65 -20.19 23.52
CA ARG A 145 15.92 -20.03 22.79
C ARG A 145 16.90 -19.15 23.52
N PHE A 146 16.57 -18.73 24.76
CA PHE A 146 17.40 -17.80 25.51
C PHE A 146 18.67 -18.50 26.04
N SER A 147 18.51 -19.67 26.65
CA SER A 147 19.62 -20.48 27.14
C SER A 147 19.12 -21.87 27.55
N ASP A 148 19.89 -22.91 27.26
CA ASP A 148 19.63 -24.29 27.71
C ASP A 148 19.82 -24.45 29.23
N LYS A 149 20.45 -23.47 29.88
CA LYS A 149 20.68 -23.48 31.34
C LYS A 149 19.49 -22.98 32.15
N LEU A 150 18.48 -22.39 31.48
CA LEU A 150 17.32 -21.78 32.12
C LEU A 150 16.04 -22.37 31.52
N ASN A 151 15.10 -22.71 32.37
CA ASN A 151 13.82 -23.25 31.94
C ASN A 151 12.78 -22.14 31.90
N PHE A 152 12.63 -21.51 30.72
CA PHE A 152 11.60 -20.53 30.48
C PHE A 152 10.44 -21.10 29.65
N ASN A 153 9.24 -20.66 29.99
CA ASN A 153 8.01 -21.05 29.29
C ASN A 153 7.21 -19.80 28.91
N ALA A 154 6.46 -19.90 27.82
CA ALA A 154 5.50 -18.88 27.48
C ALA A 154 4.41 -18.78 28.57
N TYR A 155 4.21 -17.60 29.13
CA TYR A 155 3.25 -17.35 30.22
C TYR A 155 1.91 -16.77 29.74
N SER A 156 1.80 -16.37 28.46
CA SER A 156 0.57 -15.83 27.85
C SER A 156 0.51 -16.15 26.36
N ARG A 157 -0.66 -16.00 25.76
CA ARG A 157 -0.82 -16.08 24.30
C ARG A 157 -0.20 -14.86 23.63
N GLY A 158 0.19 -14.99 22.35
CA GLY A 158 0.72 -13.89 21.53
C GLY A 158 2.19 -13.54 21.78
N MET A 159 2.91 -14.30 22.62
CA MET A 159 4.32 -14.01 22.93
C MET A 159 5.27 -14.16 21.72
N GLY A 160 4.85 -14.87 20.67
CA GLY A 160 5.61 -14.92 19.42
C GLY A 160 5.67 -13.56 18.69
N ALA A 161 4.77 -12.64 19.02
CA ALA A 161 4.75 -11.27 18.49
C ALA A 161 5.49 -10.26 19.39
N LEU A 162 6.26 -10.70 20.39
CA LEU A 162 7.10 -9.80 21.19
C LEU A 162 8.08 -9.06 20.31
N GLY A 163 8.07 -7.73 20.41
CA GLY A 163 8.86 -6.83 19.56
C GLY A 163 8.10 -6.27 18.37
N LEU A 164 6.82 -6.64 18.17
CA LEU A 164 5.97 -5.98 17.18
C LEU A 164 5.85 -4.48 17.56
N PRO A 165 6.21 -3.55 16.63
CA PRO A 165 6.28 -2.13 16.97
C PRO A 165 4.88 -1.54 17.23
N GLY A 166 4.72 -0.75 18.29
CA GLY A 166 3.44 -0.20 18.75
C GLY A 166 3.20 1.27 18.43
N ASP A 167 4.23 2.01 18.00
CA ASP A 167 4.11 3.44 17.70
C ASP A 167 3.35 3.72 16.40
N LEU A 168 3.02 5.00 16.16
CA LEU A 168 2.20 5.43 15.03
C LEU A 168 3.00 5.82 13.78
N SER A 169 4.32 5.63 13.77
CA SER A 169 5.14 5.92 12.60
C SER A 169 4.72 5.07 11.39
N SER A 170 5.01 5.57 10.21
CA SER A 170 4.67 4.89 8.96
C SER A 170 5.28 3.47 8.90
N THR A 171 6.57 3.35 9.22
CA THR A 171 7.29 2.07 9.24
C THR A 171 6.72 1.08 10.25
N SER A 172 6.38 1.53 11.45
CA SER A 172 5.77 0.68 12.48
C SER A 172 4.38 0.21 12.09
N ARG A 173 3.57 1.09 11.48
CA ARG A 173 2.26 0.72 10.93
C ARG A 173 2.40 -0.30 9.79
N PHE A 174 3.38 -0.11 8.89
CA PHE A 174 3.67 -1.07 7.83
C PHE A 174 3.97 -2.47 8.37
N VAL A 175 4.91 -2.57 9.32
CA VAL A 175 5.28 -3.84 9.95
C VAL A 175 4.08 -4.52 10.61
N ARG A 176 3.29 -3.77 11.41
CA ARG A 176 2.10 -4.34 12.09
C ARG A 176 1.09 -4.89 11.11
N VAL A 177 0.74 -4.09 10.08
CA VAL A 177 -0.28 -4.49 9.11
C VAL A 177 0.23 -5.64 8.25
N ALA A 178 1.49 -5.61 7.80
CA ALA A 178 2.10 -6.70 7.04
C ALA A 178 2.10 -8.00 7.86
N PHE A 179 2.58 -7.96 9.12
CA PHE A 179 2.59 -9.14 9.99
C PHE A 179 1.17 -9.69 10.22
N THR A 180 0.21 -8.82 10.53
CA THR A 180 -1.18 -9.23 10.77
C THR A 180 -1.79 -9.83 9.51
N LYS A 181 -1.69 -9.16 8.36
CA LYS A 181 -2.26 -9.63 7.10
C LYS A 181 -1.68 -10.98 6.66
N MET A 182 -0.36 -11.14 6.74
CA MET A 182 0.32 -12.36 6.32
C MET A 182 0.05 -13.56 7.23
N ASN A 183 -0.42 -13.34 8.47
CA ASN A 183 -0.68 -14.38 9.47
C ASN A 183 -2.15 -14.47 9.89
N SER A 184 -3.05 -13.74 9.23
CA SER A 184 -4.49 -13.81 9.44
C SER A 184 -5.13 -14.80 8.47
N PHE A 185 -6.19 -15.44 8.92
CA PHE A 185 -7.04 -16.29 8.08
C PHE A 185 -8.39 -15.58 7.94
N SER A 186 -8.82 -15.30 6.71
CA SER A 186 -10.19 -14.89 6.44
C SER A 186 -11.01 -16.13 6.11
N GLY A 187 -12.17 -16.28 6.76
CA GLY A 187 -13.16 -17.29 6.37
C GLY A 187 -13.87 -16.89 5.07
N VAL A 188 -14.61 -17.83 4.49
CA VAL A 188 -15.36 -17.64 3.23
C VAL A 188 -16.61 -16.76 3.38
N SER A 189 -16.99 -16.31 4.56
CA SER A 189 -18.16 -15.47 4.80
C SER A 189 -17.79 -14.04 5.20
N GLU A 190 -18.61 -13.07 4.77
CA GLU A 190 -18.45 -11.66 5.15
C GLU A 190 -18.41 -11.46 6.68
N LEU A 191 -19.11 -12.30 7.43
CA LEU A 191 -19.12 -12.28 8.90
C LEU A 191 -17.75 -12.63 9.51
N SER A 192 -16.87 -13.34 8.79
CA SER A 192 -15.54 -13.68 9.28
C SER A 192 -14.62 -12.47 9.38
N LEU A 193 -14.87 -11.40 8.59
CA LEU A 193 -14.12 -10.15 8.66
C LEU A 193 -14.45 -9.32 9.91
N ILE A 194 -15.62 -9.53 10.51
CA ILE A 194 -16.09 -8.81 11.70
C ILE A 194 -15.48 -9.40 12.98
N HIS A 195 -15.10 -10.67 12.97
CA HIS A 195 -14.61 -11.41 14.15
C HIS A 195 -13.09 -11.62 14.20
N ILE A 196 -12.32 -10.91 13.36
CA ILE A 196 -10.83 -11.01 13.36
C ILE A 196 -10.19 -10.40 14.63
N SER A 197 -10.97 -9.72 15.46
CA SER A 197 -10.47 -8.97 16.63
C SER A 197 -10.64 -9.68 17.99
N GLU A 198 -11.12 -10.93 18.04
CA GLU A 198 -11.24 -11.70 19.29
C GLU A 198 -10.07 -12.67 19.54
#